data_fbe615be76f427847fe444f5f8c41cfb
#
_entry.id   fbe615be76f427847fe444f5f8c41cfb
#
_cell.length_a   1.000
_cell.length_b   1.000
_cell.length_c   1.000
_cell.angle_alpha   90.00
_cell.angle_beta   90.00
_cell.angle_gamma   90.00
#
_symmetry.space_group_name_H-M   'P 1'
#
loop_
_entity.id
_entity.type
_entity.pdbx_description
1 polymer ?
#
loop_
_entity_poly.entity_id
_entity_poly.type
_entity_poly.pdbx_seq_one_letter_code
_entity_poly.pdbx_strand_id
1 'polypeptide(L)'
;MTTRKFDLIAFDWDGTLFDSTAIITRSIQAAVVDVGGAKPSDQDASYVIGMGLMQALAHAAPDVSPDKYPQLGERYKFHYSQSMSDLTLFGGILELLTALKQRHHILTVATGKSRRGLDDALQAVELKNLFHGSRTADQTAGKPDPQMLHELMDEFSIPPERTMMIGDTTHDLLMAQNARCASVGVSYGAHEPAAFNEFKPLYIAHSVPQLHAWLLNNA
;
A
#
# COMPACT_ATOMS: atom_id res chain seq x y z
N MET A 1 20.59 18.63 17.84
CA MET A 1 20.07 17.37 17.27
C MET A 1 18.58 17.45 17.40
N THR A 2 17.82 17.58 16.32
CA THR A 2 16.36 17.48 16.35
C THR A 2 16.01 16.06 16.79
N THR A 3 15.27 15.93 17.86
CA THR A 3 14.81 14.63 18.35
C THR A 3 13.85 14.07 17.30
N ARG A 4 14.18 12.90 16.75
CA ARG A 4 13.34 12.16 15.80
C ARG A 4 11.95 11.91 16.42
N LYS A 5 10.88 12.30 15.73
CA LYS A 5 9.51 12.18 16.23
C LYS A 5 8.95 10.77 16.03
N PHE A 6 9.28 10.13 14.91
CA PHE A 6 8.83 8.79 14.57
C PHE A 6 10.02 7.86 14.41
N ASP A 7 9.99 6.70 15.04
CA ASP A 7 11.03 5.68 14.92
C ASP A 7 10.70 4.66 13.83
N LEU A 8 9.41 4.28 13.71
CA LEU A 8 8.90 3.33 12.73
C LEU A 8 8.06 4.07 11.69
N ILE A 9 8.40 3.86 10.42
CA ILE A 9 7.65 4.36 9.27
C ILE A 9 7.24 3.14 8.44
N ALA A 10 5.93 2.88 8.42
CA ALA A 10 5.33 1.84 7.60
C ALA A 10 4.82 2.45 6.29
N PHE A 11 5.15 1.84 5.18
CA PHE A 11 4.70 2.25 3.84
C PHE A 11 3.72 1.22 3.28
N ASP A 12 2.67 1.69 2.61
CA ASP A 12 2.06 0.85 1.61
C ASP A 12 2.98 0.67 0.39
N TRP A 13 2.64 -0.26 -0.49
CA TRP A 13 3.43 -0.61 -1.67
C TRP A 13 2.84 -0.02 -2.95
N ASP A 14 1.67 -0.54 -3.37
CA ASP A 14 1.02 -0.19 -4.64
C ASP A 14 0.41 1.21 -4.59
N GLY A 15 0.82 2.12 -5.46
CA GLY A 15 0.36 3.51 -5.45
C GLY A 15 1.07 4.43 -4.46
N THR A 16 1.89 3.88 -3.55
CA THR A 16 2.68 4.65 -2.58
C THR A 16 4.17 4.64 -2.93
N LEU A 17 4.78 3.47 -3.05
CA LEU A 17 6.16 3.29 -3.46
C LEU A 17 6.28 2.92 -4.94
N PHE A 18 5.32 2.17 -5.45
CA PHE A 18 5.29 1.56 -6.77
C PHE A 18 4.19 2.17 -7.65
N ASP A 19 4.53 2.57 -8.87
CA ASP A 19 3.59 3.10 -9.87
C ASP A 19 2.84 1.94 -10.55
N SER A 20 1.88 1.36 -9.84
CA SER A 20 1.18 0.13 -10.23
C SER A 20 -0.34 0.29 -10.35
N THR A 21 -0.91 1.40 -9.91
CA THR A 21 -2.36 1.57 -9.78
C THR A 21 -3.12 1.36 -11.10
N ALA A 22 -2.62 1.93 -12.20
CA ALA A 22 -3.23 1.77 -13.51
C ALA A 22 -3.19 0.32 -14.02
N ILE A 23 -2.11 -0.41 -13.73
CA ILE A 23 -1.96 -1.83 -14.11
C ILE A 23 -2.90 -2.69 -13.28
N ILE A 24 -2.99 -2.45 -11.98
CA ILE A 24 -3.92 -3.17 -11.08
C ILE A 24 -5.36 -2.96 -11.53
N THR A 25 -5.77 -1.71 -11.76
CA THR A 25 -7.11 -1.36 -12.23
C THR A 25 -7.49 -2.12 -13.49
N ARG A 26 -6.62 -2.06 -14.53
CA ARG A 26 -6.86 -2.79 -15.79
C ARG A 26 -6.88 -4.30 -15.61
N SER A 27 -6.04 -4.85 -14.73
CA SER A 27 -5.98 -6.28 -14.45
C SER A 27 -7.25 -6.79 -13.77
N ILE A 28 -7.81 -6.00 -12.82
CA ILE A 28 -9.09 -6.30 -12.19
C ILE A 28 -10.21 -6.30 -13.23
N GLN A 29 -10.30 -5.25 -14.03
CA GLN A 29 -11.32 -5.10 -15.07
C GLN A 29 -11.30 -6.27 -16.08
N ALA A 30 -10.11 -6.62 -16.56
CA ALA A 30 -9.94 -7.74 -17.52
C ALA A 30 -10.31 -9.08 -16.88
N ALA A 31 -9.89 -9.31 -15.64
CA ALA A 31 -10.20 -10.55 -14.93
C ALA A 31 -11.70 -10.74 -14.69
N VAL A 32 -12.42 -9.67 -14.34
CA VAL A 32 -13.87 -9.71 -14.15
C VAL A 32 -14.60 -10.06 -15.44
N VAL A 33 -14.19 -9.45 -16.55
CA VAL A 33 -14.76 -9.76 -17.89
C VAL A 33 -14.48 -11.22 -18.28
N ASP A 34 -13.28 -11.73 -18.00
CA ASP A 34 -12.90 -13.12 -18.34
C ASP A 34 -13.78 -14.17 -17.66
N VAL A 35 -14.32 -13.89 -16.48
CA VAL A 35 -15.21 -14.81 -15.77
C VAL A 35 -16.71 -14.53 -16.04
N GLY A 36 -17.00 -13.58 -16.93
CA GLY A 36 -18.35 -13.22 -17.37
C GLY A 36 -19.06 -12.22 -16.47
N GLY A 37 -18.33 -11.49 -15.61
CA GLY A 37 -18.85 -10.37 -14.83
C GLY A 37 -18.92 -9.06 -15.63
N ALA A 38 -19.63 -8.08 -15.13
CA ALA A 38 -19.68 -6.73 -15.69
C ALA A 38 -18.34 -6.02 -15.41
N LYS A 39 -17.76 -5.36 -16.43
CA LYS A 39 -16.53 -4.60 -16.26
C LYS A 39 -16.74 -3.50 -15.21
N PRO A 40 -16.03 -3.51 -14.07
CA PRO A 40 -16.12 -2.43 -13.09
C PRO A 40 -15.62 -1.10 -13.68
N SER A 41 -16.12 0.01 -13.15
CA SER A 41 -15.61 1.33 -13.49
C SER A 41 -14.14 1.49 -13.05
N ASP A 42 -13.43 2.48 -13.60
CA ASP A 42 -12.07 2.78 -13.13
C ASP A 42 -12.08 3.15 -11.63
N GLN A 43 -13.10 3.86 -11.18
CA GLN A 43 -13.26 4.24 -9.79
C GLN A 43 -13.46 3.02 -8.88
N ASP A 44 -14.36 2.08 -9.24
CA ASP A 44 -14.61 0.88 -8.44
C ASP A 44 -13.39 -0.04 -8.41
N ALA A 45 -12.69 -0.19 -9.53
CA ALA A 45 -11.49 -1.01 -9.62
C ALA A 45 -10.28 -0.39 -8.92
N SER A 46 -10.15 0.95 -8.89
CA SER A 46 -9.08 1.62 -8.14
C SER A 46 -9.37 1.67 -6.64
N TYR A 47 -10.66 1.77 -6.24
CA TYR A 47 -11.04 1.84 -4.83
C TYR A 47 -10.55 0.64 -4.00
N VAL A 48 -10.49 -0.54 -4.60
CA VAL A 48 -10.10 -1.77 -3.90
C VAL A 48 -8.59 -1.99 -3.81
N ILE A 49 -7.77 -1.10 -4.39
CA ILE A 49 -6.31 -1.14 -4.27
C ILE A 49 -5.93 -0.97 -2.79
N GLY A 50 -4.97 -1.76 -2.35
CA GLY A 50 -4.56 -1.81 -0.93
C GLY A 50 -5.30 -2.85 -0.08
N MET A 51 -6.44 -3.36 -0.51
CA MET A 51 -7.12 -4.49 0.13
C MET A 51 -6.44 -5.83 -0.17
N GLY A 52 -6.73 -6.86 0.63
CA GLY A 52 -6.37 -8.23 0.29
C GLY A 52 -7.08 -8.69 -0.98
N LEU A 53 -6.39 -9.46 -1.85
CA LEU A 53 -6.86 -9.79 -3.21
C LEU A 53 -8.30 -10.30 -3.26
N MET A 54 -8.65 -11.29 -2.44
CA MET A 54 -10.00 -11.88 -2.49
C MET A 54 -11.08 -10.90 -2.04
N GLN A 55 -10.80 -10.06 -1.06
CA GLN A 55 -11.68 -9.00 -0.61
C GLN A 55 -11.87 -7.93 -1.70
N ALA A 56 -10.76 -7.52 -2.34
CA ALA A 56 -10.75 -6.58 -3.45
C ALA A 56 -11.62 -7.07 -4.61
N LEU A 57 -11.43 -8.32 -5.03
CA LEU A 57 -12.18 -8.91 -6.14
C LEU A 57 -13.67 -9.08 -5.83
N ALA A 58 -14.01 -9.48 -4.61
CA ALA A 58 -15.42 -9.59 -4.18
C ALA A 58 -16.11 -8.22 -4.16
N HIS A 59 -15.39 -7.16 -3.81
CA HIS A 59 -15.93 -5.80 -3.81
C HIS A 59 -16.06 -5.23 -5.23
N ALA A 60 -15.06 -5.45 -6.09
CA ALA A 60 -15.04 -4.92 -7.45
C ALA A 60 -15.96 -5.68 -8.42
N ALA A 61 -16.37 -6.91 -8.08
CA ALA A 61 -17.20 -7.78 -8.93
C ALA A 61 -18.36 -8.41 -8.15
N PRO A 62 -19.30 -7.59 -7.62
CA PRO A 62 -20.40 -8.09 -6.78
C PRO A 62 -21.42 -8.94 -7.55
N ASP A 63 -21.43 -8.86 -8.88
CA ASP A 63 -22.27 -9.66 -9.79
C ASP A 63 -21.66 -11.03 -10.14
N VAL A 64 -20.39 -11.27 -9.79
CA VAL A 64 -19.73 -12.57 -9.99
C VAL A 64 -20.08 -13.51 -8.83
N SER A 65 -20.52 -14.71 -9.16
CA SER A 65 -20.85 -15.72 -8.14
C SER A 65 -19.59 -16.14 -7.34
N PRO A 66 -19.69 -16.31 -6.00
CA PRO A 66 -18.54 -16.63 -5.13
C PRO A 66 -17.77 -17.90 -5.52
N ASP A 67 -18.39 -18.88 -6.16
CA ASP A 67 -17.73 -20.09 -6.67
C ASP A 67 -16.73 -19.80 -7.79
N LYS A 68 -16.86 -18.65 -8.47
CA LYS A 68 -15.93 -18.19 -9.50
C LYS A 68 -14.75 -17.36 -8.95
N TYR A 69 -14.76 -16.94 -7.69
CA TYR A 69 -13.67 -16.10 -7.14
C TYR A 69 -12.29 -16.73 -7.24
N PRO A 70 -12.09 -18.05 -7.05
CA PRO A 70 -10.77 -18.65 -7.29
C PRO A 70 -10.29 -18.42 -8.75
N GLN A 71 -11.18 -18.64 -9.73
CA GLN A 71 -10.88 -18.40 -11.14
C GLN A 71 -10.61 -16.91 -11.42
N LEU A 72 -11.41 -16.01 -10.84
CA LEU A 72 -11.24 -14.57 -10.94
C LEU A 72 -9.85 -14.15 -10.41
N GLY A 73 -9.42 -14.70 -9.26
CA GLY A 73 -8.10 -14.47 -8.70
C GLY A 73 -6.96 -14.94 -9.62
N GLU A 74 -7.12 -16.10 -10.28
CA GLU A 74 -6.12 -16.60 -11.25
C GLU A 74 -6.07 -15.72 -12.51
N ARG A 75 -7.24 -15.23 -12.99
CA ARG A 75 -7.29 -14.32 -14.15
C ARG A 75 -6.65 -12.97 -13.81
N TYR A 76 -6.89 -12.43 -12.60
CA TYR A 76 -6.19 -11.22 -12.14
C TYR A 76 -4.68 -11.41 -12.15
N LYS A 77 -4.16 -12.48 -11.53
CA LYS A 77 -2.72 -12.78 -11.52
C LYS A 77 -2.14 -12.90 -12.94
N PHE A 78 -2.89 -13.54 -13.84
CA PHE A 78 -2.50 -13.65 -15.24
C PHE A 78 -2.33 -12.27 -15.89
N HIS A 79 -3.35 -11.41 -15.84
CA HIS A 79 -3.30 -10.07 -16.44
C HIS A 79 -2.22 -9.19 -15.80
N TYR A 80 -2.11 -9.22 -14.48
CA TYR A 80 -1.10 -8.47 -13.75
C TYR A 80 0.31 -8.88 -14.16
N SER A 81 0.57 -10.19 -14.30
CA SER A 81 1.89 -10.72 -14.67
C SER A 81 2.35 -10.30 -16.06
N GLN A 82 1.41 -10.07 -17.01
CA GLN A 82 1.75 -9.62 -18.36
C GLN A 82 2.33 -8.19 -18.39
N SER A 83 2.09 -7.39 -17.36
CA SER A 83 2.54 -5.99 -17.28
C SER A 83 3.61 -5.78 -16.20
N MET A 84 4.17 -6.83 -15.63
CA MET A 84 5.18 -6.69 -14.55
C MET A 84 6.46 -5.98 -15.01
N SER A 85 6.83 -6.09 -16.28
CA SER A 85 8.00 -5.40 -16.82
C SER A 85 7.87 -3.88 -16.87
N ASP A 86 6.64 -3.38 -16.83
CA ASP A 86 6.33 -1.95 -16.93
C ASP A 86 6.25 -1.28 -15.53
N LEU A 87 6.33 -2.10 -14.48
CA LEU A 87 6.23 -1.64 -13.10
C LEU A 87 7.56 -1.05 -12.63
N THR A 88 7.48 0.17 -12.12
CA THR A 88 8.64 0.88 -11.57
C THR A 88 8.31 1.55 -10.24
N LEU A 89 9.34 1.90 -9.48
CA LEU A 89 9.18 2.81 -8.35
C LEU A 89 8.79 4.20 -8.85
N PHE A 90 8.01 4.92 -8.05
CA PHE A 90 7.88 6.36 -8.29
C PHE A 90 9.26 7.03 -8.20
N GLY A 91 9.50 8.00 -9.09
CA GLY A 91 10.78 8.73 -9.11
C GLY A 91 11.08 9.41 -7.78
N GLY A 92 12.28 9.16 -7.23
CA GLY A 92 12.74 9.71 -5.94
C GLY A 92 12.46 8.83 -4.71
N ILE A 93 11.77 7.70 -4.86
CA ILE A 93 11.48 6.78 -3.73
C ILE A 93 12.77 6.16 -3.17
N LEU A 94 13.69 5.75 -4.02
CA LEU A 94 14.95 5.15 -3.57
C LEU A 94 15.78 6.13 -2.73
N GLU A 95 15.86 7.38 -3.16
CA GLU A 95 16.53 8.48 -2.45
C GLU A 95 15.85 8.76 -1.11
N LEU A 96 14.51 8.80 -1.09
CA LEU A 96 13.73 8.98 0.13
C LEU A 96 14.00 7.88 1.15
N LEU A 97 13.86 6.61 0.77
CA LEU A 97 14.07 5.46 1.65
C LEU A 97 15.52 5.42 2.17
N THR A 98 16.49 5.73 1.30
CA THR A 98 17.90 5.80 1.68
C THR A 98 18.16 6.90 2.71
N ALA A 99 17.59 8.09 2.51
CA ALA A 99 17.74 9.21 3.45
C ALA A 99 17.11 8.91 4.82
N LEU A 100 15.93 8.28 4.86
CA LEU A 100 15.29 7.85 6.11
C LEU A 100 16.10 6.78 6.83
N LYS A 101 16.64 5.80 6.10
CA LYS A 101 17.52 4.77 6.67
C LYS A 101 18.80 5.35 7.27
N GLN A 102 19.42 6.32 6.59
CA GLN A 102 20.60 7.05 7.11
C GLN A 102 20.29 7.83 8.40
N ARG A 103 19.03 8.20 8.61
CA ARG A 103 18.55 8.82 9.85
C ARG A 103 18.10 7.79 10.90
N HIS A 104 18.35 6.52 10.66
CA HIS A 104 18.05 5.41 11.57
C HIS A 104 16.56 5.21 11.84
N HIS A 105 15.67 5.56 10.89
CA HIS A 105 14.28 5.12 10.96
C HIS A 105 14.18 3.62 10.66
N ILE A 106 13.29 2.95 11.35
CA ILE A 106 12.87 1.58 11.03
C ILE A 106 11.84 1.69 9.91
N LEU A 107 12.20 1.19 8.72
CA LEU A 107 11.35 1.22 7.54
C LEU A 107 10.69 -0.14 7.37
N THR A 108 9.37 -0.14 7.21
CA THR A 108 8.58 -1.37 7.05
C THR A 108 7.56 -1.23 5.93
N VAL A 109 7.02 -2.37 5.47
CA VAL A 109 5.94 -2.42 4.47
C VAL A 109 4.70 -3.06 5.10
N ALA A 110 3.53 -2.42 4.92
CA ALA A 110 2.22 -2.96 5.25
C ALA A 110 1.35 -2.90 3.98
N THR A 111 1.06 -4.05 3.35
CA THR A 111 0.49 -4.09 1.99
C THR A 111 -0.62 -5.12 1.82
N GLY A 112 -1.57 -4.82 0.91
CA GLY A 112 -2.58 -5.75 0.43
C GLY A 112 -2.05 -6.91 -0.44
N LYS A 113 -0.77 -6.87 -0.85
CA LYS A 113 -0.13 -7.97 -1.58
C LYS A 113 -0.06 -9.24 -0.75
N SER A 114 0.06 -10.39 -1.43
CA SER A 114 0.50 -11.62 -0.80
C SER A 114 2.00 -11.59 -0.50
N ARG A 115 2.47 -12.43 0.42
CA ARG A 115 3.89 -12.58 0.76
C ARG A 115 4.74 -12.81 -0.48
N ARG A 116 4.32 -13.76 -1.32
CA ARG A 116 5.01 -14.06 -2.58
C ARG A 116 5.06 -12.84 -3.50
N GLY A 117 3.91 -12.14 -3.67
CA GLY A 117 3.85 -10.96 -4.54
C GLY A 117 4.75 -9.81 -4.07
N LEU A 118 4.87 -9.61 -2.75
CA LEU A 118 5.80 -8.63 -2.20
C LEU A 118 7.26 -9.05 -2.35
N ASP A 119 7.59 -10.33 -2.13
CA ASP A 119 8.95 -10.84 -2.27
C ASP A 119 9.45 -10.70 -3.72
N ASP A 120 8.60 -11.07 -4.70
CA ASP A 120 8.90 -10.91 -6.13
C ASP A 120 9.13 -9.43 -6.47
N ALA A 121 8.29 -8.52 -5.96
CA ALA A 121 8.41 -7.09 -6.19
C ALA A 121 9.67 -6.47 -5.55
N LEU A 122 9.99 -6.83 -4.30
CA LEU A 122 11.19 -6.37 -3.60
C LEU A 122 12.48 -6.83 -4.31
N GLN A 123 12.47 -8.02 -4.88
CA GLN A 123 13.60 -8.56 -5.63
C GLN A 123 13.79 -7.82 -6.95
N ALA A 124 12.69 -7.52 -7.66
CA ALA A 124 12.73 -6.86 -8.97
C ALA A 124 13.35 -5.45 -8.91
N VAL A 125 13.23 -4.75 -7.78
CA VAL A 125 13.74 -3.37 -7.59
C VAL A 125 14.89 -3.26 -6.59
N GLU A 126 15.47 -4.37 -6.16
CA GLU A 126 16.60 -4.44 -5.23
C GLU A 126 16.39 -3.70 -3.89
N LEU A 127 15.14 -3.53 -3.45
CA LEU A 127 14.80 -2.81 -2.21
C LEU A 127 14.78 -3.69 -0.96
N LYS A 128 14.97 -4.99 -1.09
CA LYS A 128 14.88 -5.93 0.05
C LYS A 128 15.71 -5.51 1.27
N ASN A 129 16.89 -4.95 1.03
CA ASN A 129 17.80 -4.53 2.08
C ASN A 129 17.47 -3.17 2.71
N LEU A 130 16.48 -2.45 2.19
CA LEU A 130 16.08 -1.15 2.75
C LEU A 130 15.04 -1.31 3.87
N PHE A 131 14.21 -2.34 3.81
CA PHE A 131 13.17 -2.57 4.80
C PHE A 131 13.63 -3.51 5.91
N HIS A 132 13.20 -3.23 7.13
CA HIS A 132 13.50 -4.00 8.34
C HIS A 132 12.45 -5.09 8.59
N GLY A 133 11.21 -4.89 8.12
CA GLY A 133 10.10 -5.82 8.27
C GLY A 133 8.98 -5.55 7.29
N SER A 134 8.04 -6.48 7.21
CA SER A 134 6.84 -6.31 6.38
C SER A 134 5.69 -7.20 6.84
N ARG A 135 4.46 -6.75 6.56
CA ARG A 135 3.23 -7.54 6.72
C ARG A 135 2.41 -7.51 5.44
N THR A 136 1.81 -8.62 5.11
CA THR A 136 1.03 -8.85 3.89
C THR A 136 -0.36 -9.37 4.21
N ALA A 137 -1.32 -9.13 3.32
CA ALA A 137 -2.73 -9.44 3.56
C ALA A 137 -3.07 -10.95 3.62
N ASP A 138 -2.15 -11.83 3.24
CA ASP A 138 -2.28 -13.28 3.40
C ASP A 138 -1.65 -13.81 4.70
N GLN A 139 -0.94 -12.97 5.44
CA GLN A 139 -0.32 -13.31 6.73
C GLN A 139 -1.08 -12.72 7.93
N THR A 140 -1.84 -11.64 7.71
CA THR A 140 -2.58 -10.91 8.74
C THR A 140 -3.99 -10.59 8.25
N ALA A 141 -4.82 -9.99 9.11
CA ALA A 141 -6.03 -9.33 8.65
C ALA A 141 -5.67 -8.20 7.67
N GLY A 142 -6.45 -8.06 6.59
CA GLY A 142 -6.26 -7.03 5.57
C GLY A 142 -6.68 -5.64 6.06
N LYS A 143 -6.12 -4.59 5.45
CA LYS A 143 -6.53 -3.20 5.68
C LYS A 143 -8.07 -3.07 5.53
N PRO A 144 -8.75 -2.33 6.40
CA PRO A 144 -8.23 -1.38 7.40
C PRO A 144 -8.05 -1.98 8.81
N ASP A 145 -7.96 -3.30 8.98
CA ASP A 145 -7.66 -3.90 10.27
C ASP A 145 -6.25 -3.46 10.71
N PRO A 146 -6.05 -3.05 11.99
CA PRO A 146 -4.77 -2.55 12.47
C PRO A 146 -3.71 -3.61 12.72
N GLN A 147 -4.01 -4.91 12.55
CA GLN A 147 -3.13 -6.02 12.90
C GLN A 147 -1.73 -5.88 12.29
N MET A 148 -1.63 -5.51 10.99
CA MET A 148 -0.33 -5.32 10.33
C MET A 148 0.57 -4.35 11.10
N LEU A 149 0.00 -3.20 11.50
CA LEU A 149 0.75 -2.15 12.22
C LEU A 149 1.05 -2.58 13.65
N HIS A 150 0.11 -3.23 14.35
CA HIS A 150 0.35 -3.75 15.70
C HIS A 150 1.50 -4.75 15.72
N GLU A 151 1.50 -5.71 14.81
CA GLU A 151 2.59 -6.70 14.72
C GLU A 151 3.94 -6.08 14.37
N LEU A 152 3.99 -5.03 13.53
CA LEU A 152 5.22 -4.30 13.23
C LEU A 152 5.70 -3.50 14.44
N MET A 153 4.79 -2.84 15.16
CA MET A 153 5.11 -2.12 16.39
C MET A 153 5.66 -3.06 17.47
N ASP A 154 5.04 -4.22 17.63
CA ASP A 154 5.49 -5.24 18.60
C ASP A 154 6.86 -5.82 18.21
N GLU A 155 7.08 -6.17 16.93
CA GLU A 155 8.35 -6.71 16.44
C GLU A 155 9.53 -5.79 16.74
N PHE A 156 9.33 -4.48 16.56
CA PHE A 156 10.40 -3.48 16.78
C PHE A 156 10.32 -2.79 18.14
N SER A 157 9.36 -3.15 19.00
CA SER A 157 9.15 -2.54 20.31
C SER A 157 8.97 -1.01 20.21
N ILE A 158 8.24 -0.53 19.20
CA ILE A 158 7.95 0.89 18.96
C ILE A 158 6.49 1.16 19.27
N PRO A 159 6.16 2.14 20.12
CA PRO A 159 4.78 2.45 20.47
C PRO A 159 4.06 3.24 19.34
N PRO A 160 2.71 3.26 19.36
CA PRO A 160 1.91 3.91 18.30
C PRO A 160 2.25 5.39 18.07
N GLU A 161 2.53 6.15 19.14
CA GLU A 161 2.86 7.58 19.05
C GLU A 161 4.21 7.87 18.38
N ARG A 162 5.05 6.85 18.21
CA ARG A 162 6.31 6.92 17.49
C ARG A 162 6.29 6.13 16.16
N THR A 163 5.08 5.77 15.73
CA THR A 163 4.83 5.03 14.47
C THR A 163 4.04 5.91 13.50
N MET A 164 4.39 5.81 12.21
CA MET A 164 3.69 6.50 11.13
C MET A 164 3.37 5.52 9.99
N MET A 165 2.15 5.60 9.45
CA MET A 165 1.75 4.93 8.21
C MET A 165 1.73 5.93 7.06
N ILE A 166 2.29 5.55 5.91
CA ILE A 166 2.25 6.32 4.67
C ILE A 166 1.53 5.48 3.61
N GLY A 167 0.46 6.01 3.05
CA GLY A 167 -0.33 5.32 2.05
C GLY A 167 -1.13 6.23 1.14
N ASP A 168 -1.61 5.70 0.04
CA ASP A 168 -2.35 6.39 -1.00
C ASP A 168 -3.86 6.08 -1.00
N THR A 169 -4.31 5.29 -0.03
CA THR A 169 -5.71 4.90 0.09
C THR A 169 -6.32 5.27 1.45
N THR A 170 -7.64 5.41 1.47
CA THR A 170 -8.39 5.56 2.73
C THR A 170 -8.26 4.33 3.63
N HIS A 171 -7.94 3.15 3.06
CA HIS A 171 -7.70 1.92 3.81
C HIS A 171 -6.45 2.03 4.69
N ASP A 172 -5.39 2.68 4.19
CA ASP A 172 -4.14 2.95 4.93
C ASP A 172 -4.38 3.91 6.09
N LEU A 173 -5.08 5.01 5.80
CA LEU A 173 -5.33 6.06 6.79
C LEU A 173 -6.25 5.56 7.90
N LEU A 174 -7.27 4.77 7.56
CA LEU A 174 -8.16 4.13 8.53
C LEU A 174 -7.41 3.06 9.35
N MET A 175 -6.53 2.27 8.73
CA MET A 175 -5.68 1.31 9.44
C MET A 175 -4.79 2.03 10.47
N ALA A 176 -4.18 3.15 10.09
CA ALA A 176 -3.38 3.97 11.01
C ALA A 176 -4.22 4.53 12.17
N GLN A 177 -5.42 5.02 11.88
CA GLN A 177 -6.35 5.51 12.90
C GLN A 177 -6.74 4.39 13.88
N ASN A 178 -7.08 3.20 13.36
CA ASN A 178 -7.42 2.02 14.16
C ASN A 178 -6.23 1.56 15.01
N ALA A 179 -5.00 1.66 14.50
CA ALA A 179 -3.76 1.38 15.22
C ALA A 179 -3.33 2.50 16.18
N ARG A 180 -4.04 3.64 16.20
CA ARG A 180 -3.72 4.83 17.00
C ARG A 180 -2.33 5.43 16.68
N CYS A 181 -1.84 5.26 15.48
CA CYS A 181 -0.60 5.88 15.02
C CYS A 181 -0.86 7.03 14.04
N ALA A 182 0.17 7.81 13.77
CA ALA A 182 0.10 8.90 12.80
C ALA A 182 -0.03 8.37 11.36
N SER A 183 -0.61 9.20 10.47
CA SER A 183 -0.63 8.90 9.04
C SER A 183 -0.23 10.09 8.18
N VAL A 184 0.30 9.79 7.00
CA VAL A 184 0.53 10.71 5.89
C VAL A 184 -0.12 10.12 4.65
N GLY A 185 -0.97 10.90 3.99
CA GLY A 185 -1.56 10.51 2.71
C GLY A 185 -0.65 10.92 1.55
N VAL A 186 -0.64 10.13 0.47
CA VAL A 186 -0.04 10.54 -0.81
C VAL A 186 -1.12 10.53 -1.89
N SER A 187 -1.23 11.61 -2.66
CA SER A 187 -2.32 11.82 -3.63
C SER A 187 -1.96 11.49 -5.07
N TYR A 188 -0.82 10.85 -5.27
CA TYR A 188 -0.38 10.40 -6.60
C TYR A 188 -0.67 8.91 -6.85
N GLY A 189 -1.38 8.25 -5.94
CA GLY A 189 -1.79 6.86 -5.99
C GLY A 189 -3.25 6.65 -6.38
N ALA A 190 -3.94 5.71 -5.73
CA ALA A 190 -5.24 5.18 -6.15
C ALA A 190 -6.46 6.02 -5.74
N HIS A 191 -6.45 6.63 -4.54
CA HIS A 191 -7.63 7.30 -4.02
C HIS A 191 -7.55 8.83 -4.15
N GLU A 192 -8.72 9.44 -4.34
CA GLU A 192 -8.85 10.90 -4.40
C GLU A 192 -8.50 11.55 -3.05
N PRO A 193 -7.64 12.58 -3.02
CA PRO A 193 -7.14 13.18 -1.77
C PRO A 193 -8.23 13.86 -0.94
N ALA A 194 -9.37 14.23 -1.53
CA ALA A 194 -10.49 14.81 -0.80
C ALA A 194 -11.03 13.86 0.28
N ALA A 195 -11.01 12.55 0.02
CA ALA A 195 -11.45 11.53 0.97
C ALA A 195 -10.51 11.37 2.18
N PHE A 196 -9.26 11.83 2.08
CA PHE A 196 -8.29 11.69 3.17
C PHE A 196 -8.58 12.58 4.37
N ASN A 197 -9.29 13.71 4.15
CA ASN A 197 -9.57 14.68 5.20
C ASN A 197 -10.37 14.11 6.38
N GLU A 198 -11.19 13.08 6.16
CA GLU A 198 -11.95 12.40 7.21
C GLU A 198 -11.05 11.70 8.23
N PHE A 199 -9.86 11.26 7.81
CA PHE A 199 -8.88 10.55 8.64
C PHE A 199 -7.84 11.46 9.30
N LYS A 200 -7.86 12.76 8.98
CA LYS A 200 -6.97 13.79 9.55
C LYS A 200 -5.49 13.40 9.50
N PRO A 201 -4.94 13.03 8.33
CA PRO A 201 -3.51 12.76 8.22
C PRO A 201 -2.69 14.00 8.61
N LEU A 202 -1.46 13.81 9.09
CA LEU A 202 -0.57 14.91 9.42
C LEU A 202 -0.18 15.75 8.20
N TYR A 203 -0.19 15.13 7.03
CA TYR A 203 0.13 15.77 5.76
C TYR A 203 -0.47 14.98 4.60
N ILE A 204 -0.74 15.66 3.49
CA ILE A 204 -1.07 15.05 2.21
C ILE A 204 -0.02 15.51 1.21
N ALA A 205 0.85 14.59 0.77
CA ALA A 205 1.87 14.88 -0.22
C ALA A 205 1.34 14.65 -1.65
N HIS A 206 1.51 15.63 -2.52
CA HIS A 206 1.05 15.53 -3.92
C HIS A 206 2.15 15.05 -4.87
N SER A 207 3.33 14.76 -4.36
CA SER A 207 4.45 14.18 -5.11
C SER A 207 5.48 13.58 -4.16
N VAL A 208 6.33 12.68 -4.69
CA VAL A 208 7.45 12.11 -3.92
C VAL A 208 8.40 13.18 -3.39
N PRO A 209 8.80 14.23 -4.14
CA PRO A 209 9.62 15.31 -3.58
C PRO A 209 8.97 16.04 -2.40
N GLN A 210 7.65 16.25 -2.42
CA GLN A 210 6.93 16.85 -1.29
C GLN A 210 6.93 15.92 -0.07
N LEU A 211 6.66 14.63 -0.27
CA LEU A 211 6.74 13.62 0.79
C LEU A 211 8.14 13.58 1.40
N HIS A 212 9.17 13.56 0.56
CA HIS A 212 10.57 13.53 0.99
C HIS A 212 10.92 14.76 1.84
N ALA A 213 10.62 15.95 1.34
CA ALA A 213 10.90 17.21 2.06
C ALA A 213 10.16 17.25 3.41
N TRP A 214 8.90 16.82 3.44
CA TRP A 214 8.11 16.84 4.67
C TRP A 214 8.66 15.85 5.70
N LEU A 215 8.98 14.61 5.29
CA LEU A 215 9.52 13.59 6.19
C LEU A 215 10.88 14.00 6.77
N LEU A 216 11.78 14.60 5.98
CA LEU A 216 13.05 15.06 6.49
C LEU A 216 12.96 16.16 7.55
N ASN A 217 11.85 16.90 7.60
CA ASN A 217 11.63 18.00 8.53
C ASN A 217 10.74 17.63 9.73
N ASN A 218 9.95 16.56 9.63
CA ASN A 218 8.87 16.27 10.60
C ASN A 218 8.90 14.85 11.18
N ALA A 219 9.67 13.90 10.61
CA ALA A 219 9.75 12.52 11.09
C ALA A 219 10.85 12.29 12.14
#